data_d4ae2f3906855dbbd9afdfb9de869978
#
_entry.id   d4ae2f3906855dbbd9afdfb9de869978
#
_cell.length_a   1.000
_cell.length_b   1.000
_cell.length_c   1.000
_cell.angle_alpha   90.00
_cell.angle_beta   90.00
_cell.angle_gamma   90.00
#
_symmetry.space_group_name_H-M   'P 1'
#
loop_
_entity.id
_entity.type
_entity.pdbx_description
1 polymer ?
#
loop_
_entity_poly.entity_id
_entity_poly.type
_entity_poly.pdbx_seq_one_letter_code
_entity_poly.pdbx_strand_id
1 'polypeptide(L)'
;MNAKRYLRGMLGQGWYNFTECLAWAILYRKMPEELEYCHKVAYGPKKREWSNTISRKDLAGQKKPLFVYIHGGGWVSGVTDMRNTYIMNWAKKGFFCASVSYTWAPQMTYPGQVQEVYDALDFILDHAEEWGFDPDNAVVAGESAGGYYVMHVGSAAMDPSWLERTGLKFRHAGQFKPKALVDICGCIDMERLLDENKGQSEFPDMKMFVTTFLDKSYEEAKAWVQTDEGKLASPVIGSGFPPTFVIWATRDKLRFEAFDVIEELKAAGVPYDVHKCGGLIGNHAWAIATIVKPAQECLEHTWEFTLPYLPEYF
;
A
#
# COMPACT_ATOMS: atom_id res chain seq x y z
N MET A 1 -11.47 22.65 -0.07
CA MET A 1 -11.61 22.26 1.38
C MET A 1 -12.00 23.46 2.23
N ASN A 2 -12.93 23.24 3.19
CA ASN A 2 -13.31 24.32 4.13
C ASN A 2 -12.25 24.40 5.27
N ALA A 3 -11.94 25.62 5.77
CA ALA A 3 -10.88 25.88 6.73
C ALA A 3 -10.99 25.04 8.03
N LYS A 4 -12.20 24.78 8.54
CA LYS A 4 -12.43 23.95 9.72
C LYS A 4 -12.05 22.48 9.48
N ARG A 5 -12.36 21.95 8.30
CA ARG A 5 -12.02 20.58 7.90
C ARG A 5 -10.50 20.44 7.71
N TYR A 6 -9.89 21.43 7.05
CA TYR A 6 -8.43 21.50 6.92
C TYR A 6 -7.71 21.47 8.27
N LEU A 7 -8.12 22.34 9.20
CA LEU A 7 -7.52 22.39 10.53
C LEU A 7 -7.68 21.07 11.30
N ARG A 8 -8.86 20.44 11.22
CA ARG A 8 -9.11 19.12 11.85
C ARG A 8 -8.20 18.04 11.26
N GLY A 9 -8.05 18.02 9.93
CA GLY A 9 -7.13 17.11 9.25
C GLY A 9 -5.69 17.31 9.69
N MET A 10 -5.24 18.56 9.81
CA MET A 10 -3.89 18.90 10.29
C MET A 10 -3.63 18.46 11.74
N LEU A 11 -4.62 18.58 12.61
CA LEU A 11 -4.51 18.10 14.00
C LEU A 11 -4.41 16.57 14.06
N GLY A 12 -5.24 15.86 13.30
CA GLY A 12 -5.16 14.41 13.15
C GLY A 12 -3.80 13.98 12.60
N GLN A 13 -3.33 14.63 11.53
CA GLN A 13 -2.01 14.41 10.96
C GLN A 13 -0.89 14.54 12.00
N GLY A 14 -0.90 15.60 12.82
CA GLY A 14 0.08 15.81 13.88
C GLY A 14 0.09 14.69 14.91
N TRP A 15 -1.08 14.24 15.35
CA TRP A 15 -1.23 13.15 16.32
C TRP A 15 -0.72 11.81 15.76
N TYR A 16 -1.15 11.44 14.55
CA TYR A 16 -0.72 10.16 13.94
C TYR A 16 0.77 10.14 13.61
N ASN A 17 1.34 11.24 13.13
CA ASN A 17 2.79 11.33 12.94
C ASN A 17 3.57 11.15 14.25
N PHE A 18 3.07 11.69 15.36
CA PHE A 18 3.70 11.50 16.65
C PHE A 18 3.68 10.02 17.09
N THR A 19 2.53 9.35 16.97
CA THR A 19 2.41 7.92 17.31
C THR A 19 3.26 7.04 16.41
N GLU A 20 3.35 7.36 15.13
CA GLU A 20 4.23 6.66 14.18
C GLU A 20 5.71 6.84 14.52
N CYS A 21 6.13 8.05 14.92
CA CYS A 21 7.52 8.27 15.36
C CYS A 21 7.88 7.42 16.56
N LEU A 22 6.97 7.23 17.53
CA LEU A 22 7.18 6.34 18.67
C LEU A 22 7.31 4.88 18.23
N ALA A 23 6.43 4.42 17.35
CA ALA A 23 6.49 3.08 16.78
C ALA A 23 7.80 2.86 16.01
N TRP A 24 8.21 3.84 15.21
CA TRP A 24 9.46 3.78 14.47
C TRP A 24 10.68 3.66 15.39
N ALA A 25 10.73 4.41 16.49
CA ALA A 25 11.85 4.33 17.45
C ALA A 25 12.03 2.90 18.01
N ILE A 26 10.95 2.12 18.10
CA ILE A 26 10.98 0.71 18.56
C ILE A 26 11.36 -0.23 17.42
N LEU A 27 10.80 -0.01 16.24
CA LEU A 27 10.88 -0.91 15.08
C LEU A 27 12.14 -0.68 14.23
N TYR A 28 12.77 0.48 14.33
CA TYR A 28 13.94 0.84 13.53
C TYR A 28 15.07 -0.15 13.68
N ARG A 29 15.66 -0.52 12.56
CA ARG A 29 16.92 -1.25 12.47
C ARG A 29 17.84 -0.54 11.48
N LYS A 30 19.11 -0.47 11.82
CA LYS A 30 20.15 0.08 10.95
C LYS A 30 20.17 -0.70 9.63
N MET A 31 20.31 0.03 8.52
CA MET A 31 20.51 -0.59 7.21
C MET A 31 21.78 -1.45 7.23
N PRO A 32 21.70 -2.74 6.87
CA PRO A 32 22.85 -3.62 6.76
C PRO A 32 23.86 -3.14 5.72
N GLU A 33 25.14 -3.41 5.94
CA GLU A 33 26.23 -2.93 5.06
C GLU A 33 26.21 -3.57 3.67
N GLU A 34 25.65 -4.77 3.55
CA GLU A 34 25.47 -5.47 2.27
C GLU A 34 24.39 -4.86 1.37
N LEU A 35 23.53 -3.96 1.92
CA LEU A 35 22.50 -3.28 1.16
C LEU A 35 22.96 -1.87 0.73
N GLU A 36 22.62 -1.53 -0.48
CA GLU A 36 22.66 -0.17 -1.01
C GLU A 36 21.31 0.50 -0.72
N TYR A 37 21.38 1.75 -0.25
CA TYR A 37 20.19 2.52 0.10
C TYR A 37 20.28 3.92 -0.50
N CYS A 38 19.39 4.24 -1.43
CA CYS A 38 19.22 5.58 -1.96
C CYS A 38 18.00 6.23 -1.31
N HIS A 39 18.24 7.33 -0.60
CA HIS A 39 17.24 8.02 0.18
C HIS A 39 16.65 9.19 -0.60
N LYS A 40 15.31 9.24 -0.69
CA LYS A 40 14.56 10.36 -1.29
C LYS A 40 14.91 10.67 -2.74
N VAL A 41 14.88 9.66 -3.58
CA VAL A 41 14.94 9.84 -5.03
C VAL A 41 13.64 10.51 -5.48
N ALA A 42 13.71 11.77 -5.91
CA ALA A 42 12.53 12.56 -6.27
C ALA A 42 11.92 12.06 -7.58
N TYR A 43 10.61 11.83 -7.59
CA TYR A 43 9.84 11.53 -8.80
C TYR A 43 8.98 12.71 -9.27
N GLY A 44 8.87 13.76 -8.45
CA GLY A 44 8.11 14.96 -8.76
C GLY A 44 8.58 16.18 -7.96
N PRO A 45 8.00 17.36 -8.18
CA PRO A 45 8.45 18.62 -7.59
C PRO A 45 7.97 18.86 -6.15
N LYS A 46 6.97 18.12 -5.67
CA LYS A 46 6.44 18.36 -4.33
C LYS A 46 7.33 17.72 -3.26
N LYS A 47 7.28 18.26 -2.05
CA LYS A 47 8.12 17.86 -0.92
C LYS A 47 8.08 16.37 -0.59
N ARG A 48 6.97 15.68 -0.92
CA ARG A 48 6.75 14.26 -0.62
C ARG A 48 6.75 13.36 -1.85
N GLU A 49 6.96 13.90 -3.02
CA GLU A 49 7.08 13.14 -4.27
C GLU A 49 8.49 12.55 -4.41
N TRP A 50 8.77 11.52 -3.61
CA TRP A 50 10.03 10.80 -3.63
C TRP A 50 9.83 9.31 -3.27
N SER A 51 10.79 8.50 -3.65
CA SER A 51 10.87 7.10 -3.25
C SER A 51 12.24 6.81 -2.62
N ASN A 52 12.31 5.80 -1.73
CA ASN A 52 13.57 5.20 -1.35
C ASN A 52 13.80 3.95 -2.18
N THR A 53 15.06 3.63 -2.48
CA THR A 53 15.41 2.36 -3.09
C THR A 53 16.40 1.59 -2.23
N ILE A 54 16.24 0.26 -2.20
CA ILE A 54 17.10 -0.66 -1.45
C ILE A 54 17.40 -1.87 -2.33
N SER A 55 18.67 -2.23 -2.48
CA SER A 55 19.08 -3.43 -3.19
C SER A 55 20.36 -4.04 -2.61
N ARG A 56 20.68 -5.28 -2.95
CA ARG A 56 21.94 -5.91 -2.56
C ARG A 56 23.09 -5.41 -3.43
N LYS A 57 24.19 -5.02 -2.80
CA LYS A 57 25.41 -4.53 -3.49
C LYS A 57 26.08 -5.59 -4.33
N ASP A 58 26.09 -6.85 -3.87
CA ASP A 58 26.70 -7.97 -4.56
C ASP A 58 25.91 -8.42 -5.81
N LEU A 59 24.68 -7.94 -5.98
CA LEU A 59 23.85 -8.12 -7.19
C LEU A 59 23.91 -6.91 -8.13
N ALA A 60 24.87 -6.00 -7.96
CA ALA A 60 25.07 -4.89 -8.88
C ALA A 60 25.32 -5.41 -10.31
N GLY A 61 24.67 -4.82 -11.30
CA GLY A 61 24.76 -5.24 -12.71
C GLY A 61 23.94 -6.49 -13.06
N GLN A 62 23.30 -7.16 -12.10
CA GLN A 62 22.36 -8.24 -12.35
C GLN A 62 20.93 -7.71 -12.38
N LYS A 63 20.09 -8.27 -13.25
CA LYS A 63 18.66 -7.94 -13.30
C LYS A 63 17.96 -8.60 -12.11
N LYS A 64 17.21 -7.83 -11.33
CA LYS A 64 16.55 -8.25 -10.09
C LYS A 64 15.04 -8.15 -10.22
N PRO A 65 14.23 -9.00 -9.58
CA PRO A 65 12.78 -8.76 -9.49
C PRO A 65 12.51 -7.48 -8.71
N LEU A 66 11.40 -6.81 -9.03
CA LEU A 66 10.98 -5.57 -8.40
C LEU A 66 10.07 -5.83 -7.19
N PHE A 67 10.34 -5.16 -6.08
CA PHE A 67 9.42 -5.08 -4.95
C PHE A 67 9.03 -3.62 -4.71
N VAL A 68 7.77 -3.27 -4.94
CA VAL A 68 7.25 -1.93 -4.63
C VAL A 68 6.50 -1.95 -3.31
N TYR A 69 6.81 -1.00 -2.44
CA TYR A 69 6.10 -0.84 -1.18
C TYR A 69 5.42 0.52 -1.07
N ILE A 70 4.13 0.52 -0.70
CA ILE A 70 3.34 1.73 -0.52
C ILE A 70 2.91 1.79 0.94
N HIS A 71 3.33 2.84 1.65
CA HIS A 71 3.09 2.95 3.09
C HIS A 71 1.64 3.33 3.42
N GLY A 72 1.18 2.91 4.61
CA GLY A 72 -0.07 3.34 5.21
C GLY A 72 0.04 4.65 6.00
N GLY A 73 -0.89 4.83 6.93
CA GLY A 73 -1.00 6.03 7.77
C GLY A 73 -2.33 6.77 7.57
N GLY A 74 -3.40 6.06 7.19
CA GLY A 74 -4.76 6.61 7.07
C GLY A 74 -4.87 7.76 6.06
N TRP A 75 -4.03 7.78 5.03
CA TRP A 75 -3.88 8.84 4.02
C TRP A 75 -3.42 10.20 4.58
N VAL A 76 -3.27 10.36 5.90
CA VAL A 76 -2.93 11.63 6.57
C VAL A 76 -1.54 11.63 7.19
N SER A 77 -0.85 10.49 7.23
CA SER A 77 0.46 10.31 7.87
C SER A 77 1.28 9.21 7.20
N GLY A 78 2.38 8.83 7.81
CA GLY A 78 3.25 7.77 7.34
C GLY A 78 4.46 8.27 6.55
N VAL A 79 5.54 7.50 6.60
CA VAL A 79 6.73 7.71 5.78
C VAL A 79 7.40 6.38 5.47
N THR A 80 8.01 6.30 4.30
CA THR A 80 8.70 5.11 3.81
C THR A 80 9.84 4.67 4.73
N ASP A 81 10.57 5.61 5.33
CA ASP A 81 11.71 5.31 6.22
C ASP A 81 11.33 4.41 7.39
N MET A 82 10.10 4.55 7.90
CA MET A 82 9.58 3.73 9.00
C MET A 82 9.33 2.28 8.59
N ARG A 83 9.27 1.99 7.30
CA ARG A 83 9.01 0.66 6.72
C ARG A 83 10.30 -0.03 6.27
N ASN A 84 11.45 0.66 6.31
CA ASN A 84 12.71 0.12 5.86
C ASN A 84 13.07 -1.22 6.53
N THR A 85 12.74 -1.41 7.83
CA THR A 85 12.97 -2.68 8.52
C THR A 85 12.21 -3.87 7.89
N TYR A 86 11.03 -3.63 7.34
CA TYR A 86 10.29 -4.64 6.57
C TYR A 86 10.87 -4.81 5.15
N ILE A 87 11.08 -3.70 4.45
CA ILE A 87 11.48 -3.67 3.03
C ILE A 87 12.87 -4.27 2.81
N MET A 88 13.83 -4.01 3.74
CA MET A 88 15.17 -4.57 3.60
C MET A 88 15.23 -6.10 3.66
N ASN A 89 14.19 -6.78 4.22
CA ASN A 89 14.13 -8.24 4.17
C ASN A 89 13.85 -8.74 2.74
N TRP A 90 13.05 -8.02 1.95
CA TRP A 90 12.85 -8.30 0.53
C TRP A 90 14.12 -8.04 -0.28
N ALA A 91 14.82 -6.93 0.01
CA ALA A 91 16.11 -6.66 -0.63
C ALA A 91 17.14 -7.77 -0.34
N LYS A 92 17.19 -8.31 0.91
CA LYS A 92 18.06 -9.44 1.26
C LYS A 92 17.74 -10.71 0.47
N LYS A 93 16.48 -10.91 0.08
CA LYS A 93 16.04 -12.02 -0.77
C LYS A 93 16.37 -11.80 -2.26
N GLY A 94 16.98 -10.68 -2.63
CA GLY A 94 17.46 -10.41 -3.98
C GLY A 94 16.62 -9.44 -4.80
N PHE A 95 15.56 -8.87 -4.24
CA PHE A 95 14.75 -7.86 -4.94
C PHE A 95 15.48 -6.51 -5.03
N PHE A 96 15.20 -5.79 -6.11
CA PHE A 96 15.29 -4.34 -6.10
C PHE A 96 13.99 -3.81 -5.46
N CYS A 97 14.14 -3.10 -4.36
CA CYS A 97 13.00 -2.57 -3.61
C CYS A 97 12.86 -1.07 -3.82
N ALA A 98 11.66 -0.61 -4.13
CA ALA A 98 11.30 0.81 -4.18
C ALA A 98 10.13 1.07 -3.22
N SER A 99 10.24 2.08 -2.36
CA SER A 99 9.16 2.46 -1.46
C SER A 99 8.66 3.87 -1.75
N VAL A 100 7.37 3.99 -1.98
CA VAL A 100 6.70 5.20 -2.46
C VAL A 100 6.28 6.09 -1.30
N SER A 101 6.69 7.35 -1.32
CA SER A 101 6.14 8.43 -0.51
C SER A 101 5.14 9.22 -1.35
N TYR A 102 4.13 9.80 -0.71
CA TYR A 102 3.10 10.63 -1.36
C TYR A 102 2.66 11.75 -0.41
N THR A 103 2.04 12.80 -0.96
CA THR A 103 1.57 13.94 -0.17
C THR A 103 0.32 13.57 0.61
N TRP A 104 0.34 13.76 1.93
CA TRP A 104 -0.76 13.43 2.83
C TRP A 104 -1.96 14.36 2.71
N ALA A 105 -3.14 13.86 3.02
CA ALA A 105 -4.29 14.71 3.28
C ALA A 105 -4.09 15.48 4.60
N PRO A 106 -4.55 16.72 4.68
CA PRO A 106 -5.40 17.45 3.75
C PRO A 106 -4.65 18.23 2.67
N GLN A 107 -3.32 18.16 2.56
CA GLN A 107 -2.56 18.89 1.55
C GLN A 107 -2.79 18.35 0.14
N MET A 108 -3.00 17.04 0.02
CA MET A 108 -3.43 16.35 -1.17
C MET A 108 -4.55 15.39 -0.81
N THR A 109 -5.65 15.43 -1.54
CA THR A 109 -6.84 14.60 -1.30
C THR A 109 -7.11 13.68 -2.50
N TYR A 110 -8.07 12.78 -2.40
CA TYR A 110 -8.52 11.99 -3.55
C TYR A 110 -9.03 12.93 -4.67
N PRO A 111 -8.73 12.66 -5.96
CA PRO A 111 -7.94 11.55 -6.46
C PRO A 111 -6.43 11.82 -6.51
N GLY A 112 -5.98 13.01 -6.10
CA GLY A 112 -4.60 13.48 -6.26
C GLY A 112 -3.56 12.58 -5.60
N GLN A 113 -3.84 11.99 -4.41
CA GLN A 113 -2.91 11.05 -3.77
C GLN A 113 -2.74 9.76 -4.58
N VAL A 114 -3.84 9.24 -5.16
CA VAL A 114 -3.78 8.05 -6.03
C VAL A 114 -2.97 8.36 -7.28
N GLN A 115 -3.13 9.58 -7.83
CA GLN A 115 -2.33 10.01 -8.98
C GLN A 115 -0.84 10.08 -8.62
N GLU A 116 -0.46 10.63 -7.46
CA GLU A 116 0.95 10.65 -7.03
C GLU A 116 1.55 9.24 -6.90
N VAL A 117 0.77 8.25 -6.47
CA VAL A 117 1.23 6.85 -6.43
C VAL A 117 1.47 6.31 -7.84
N TYR A 118 0.59 6.59 -8.81
CA TYR A 118 0.81 6.21 -10.20
C TYR A 118 1.99 6.96 -10.83
N ASP A 119 2.16 8.25 -10.53
CA ASP A 119 3.32 9.03 -10.99
C ASP A 119 4.64 8.45 -10.46
N ALA A 120 4.64 7.99 -9.20
CA ALA A 120 5.80 7.30 -8.61
C ALA A 120 6.07 5.96 -9.28
N LEU A 121 5.03 5.17 -9.59
CA LEU A 121 5.17 3.91 -10.31
C LEU A 121 5.70 4.14 -11.73
N ASP A 122 5.16 5.12 -12.45
CA ASP A 122 5.65 5.51 -13.77
C ASP A 122 7.15 5.86 -13.73
N PHE A 123 7.55 6.67 -12.74
CA PHE A 123 8.94 7.04 -12.55
C PHE A 123 9.83 5.83 -12.24
N ILE A 124 9.41 4.94 -11.34
CA ILE A 124 10.16 3.74 -10.99
C ILE A 124 10.34 2.86 -12.24
N LEU A 125 9.27 2.61 -12.99
CA LEU A 125 9.28 1.74 -14.17
C LEU A 125 10.13 2.31 -15.32
N ASP A 126 10.14 3.63 -15.50
CA ASP A 126 11.01 4.30 -16.49
C ASP A 126 12.52 4.10 -16.19
N HIS A 127 12.89 3.84 -14.93
CA HIS A 127 14.29 3.62 -14.52
C HIS A 127 14.67 2.13 -14.44
N ALA A 128 13.85 1.22 -14.95
CA ALA A 128 14.07 -0.22 -14.83
C ALA A 128 15.44 -0.66 -15.35
N GLU A 129 15.86 -0.17 -16.51
CA GLU A 129 17.15 -0.48 -17.12
C GLU A 129 18.32 0.12 -16.29
N GLU A 130 18.22 1.40 -15.94
CA GLU A 130 19.24 2.12 -15.18
C GLU A 130 19.46 1.50 -13.80
N TRP A 131 18.39 1.12 -13.11
CA TRP A 131 18.47 0.56 -11.75
C TRP A 131 18.64 -0.97 -11.73
N GLY A 132 18.57 -1.62 -12.90
CA GLY A 132 18.84 -3.05 -13.06
C GLY A 132 17.78 -3.93 -12.41
N PHE A 133 16.51 -3.66 -12.65
CA PHE A 133 15.42 -4.54 -12.23
C PHE A 133 14.50 -4.93 -13.41
N ASP A 134 13.69 -5.95 -13.17
CA ASP A 134 12.72 -6.49 -14.12
C ASP A 134 11.29 -6.05 -13.78
N PRO A 135 10.69 -5.13 -14.55
CA PRO A 135 9.33 -4.68 -14.31
C PRO A 135 8.27 -5.77 -14.55
N ASP A 136 8.59 -6.80 -15.34
CA ASP A 136 7.69 -7.92 -15.64
C ASP A 136 7.64 -8.94 -14.46
N ASN A 137 8.59 -8.86 -13.54
CA ASN A 137 8.67 -9.69 -12.34
C ASN A 137 8.56 -8.84 -11.06
N ALA A 138 7.38 -8.26 -10.86
CA ALA A 138 7.11 -7.32 -9.78
C ALA A 138 6.14 -7.88 -8.72
N VAL A 139 6.41 -7.55 -7.45
CA VAL A 139 5.49 -7.69 -6.32
C VAL A 139 5.18 -6.31 -5.78
N VAL A 140 3.91 -6.00 -5.56
CA VAL A 140 3.47 -4.73 -4.97
C VAL A 140 2.82 -4.98 -3.62
N ALA A 141 3.32 -4.33 -2.58
CA ALA A 141 2.87 -4.51 -1.21
C ALA A 141 2.54 -3.19 -0.53
N GLY A 142 1.64 -3.22 0.45
CA GLY A 142 1.34 -2.05 1.27
C GLY A 142 0.47 -2.38 2.46
N GLU A 143 0.62 -1.58 3.52
CA GLU A 143 -0.19 -1.76 4.72
C GLU A 143 -1.25 -0.67 4.90
N SER A 144 -2.41 -1.01 5.46
CA SER A 144 -3.48 -0.08 5.82
C SER A 144 -3.93 0.76 4.61
N ALA A 145 -3.83 2.10 4.64
CA ALA A 145 -4.05 2.96 3.47
C ALA A 145 -3.11 2.61 2.30
N GLY A 146 -1.95 2.00 2.55
CA GLY A 146 -1.08 1.46 1.50
C GLY A 146 -1.70 0.28 0.76
N GLY A 147 -2.44 -0.59 1.46
CA GLY A 147 -3.22 -1.67 0.87
C GLY A 147 -4.26 -1.16 -0.12
N TYR A 148 -4.92 -0.05 0.19
CA TYR A 148 -5.81 0.63 -0.76
C TYR A 148 -5.12 0.92 -2.10
N TYR A 149 -3.92 1.50 -2.08
CA TYR A 149 -3.18 1.78 -3.31
C TYR A 149 -2.71 0.50 -4.02
N VAL A 150 -2.32 -0.53 -3.27
CA VAL A 150 -1.98 -1.85 -3.84
C VAL A 150 -3.14 -2.41 -4.63
N MET A 151 -4.35 -2.36 -4.07
CA MET A 151 -5.54 -2.85 -4.76
C MET A 151 -5.93 -1.97 -5.96
N HIS A 152 -5.70 -0.66 -5.91
CA HIS A 152 -5.82 0.23 -7.07
C HIS A 152 -4.86 -0.17 -8.21
N VAL A 153 -3.60 -0.51 -7.89
CA VAL A 153 -2.64 -1.02 -8.87
C VAL A 153 -3.14 -2.33 -9.48
N GLY A 154 -3.70 -3.22 -8.67
CA GLY A 154 -4.34 -4.46 -9.14
C GLY A 154 -5.49 -4.21 -10.10
N SER A 155 -6.38 -3.27 -9.79
CA SER A 155 -7.50 -2.87 -10.65
C SER A 155 -7.02 -2.31 -12.00
N ALA A 156 -6.00 -1.45 -11.99
CA ALA A 156 -5.42 -0.88 -13.20
C ALA A 156 -4.70 -1.94 -14.06
N ALA A 157 -4.05 -2.92 -13.43
CA ALA A 157 -3.39 -4.04 -14.12
C ALA A 157 -4.41 -5.00 -14.77
N MET A 158 -5.55 -5.20 -14.09
CA MET A 158 -6.64 -6.04 -14.57
C MET A 158 -7.42 -5.37 -15.70
N ASP A 159 -7.82 -4.11 -15.51
CA ASP A 159 -8.69 -3.35 -16.42
C ASP A 159 -8.21 -1.91 -16.62
N PRO A 160 -7.36 -1.65 -17.62
CA PRO A 160 -6.94 -0.28 -17.95
C PRO A 160 -8.11 0.67 -18.25
N SER A 161 -9.25 0.15 -18.75
CA SER A 161 -10.45 0.97 -19.02
C SER A 161 -11.14 1.44 -17.74
N TRP A 162 -11.01 0.67 -16.65
CA TRP A 162 -11.44 1.13 -15.33
C TRP A 162 -10.64 2.38 -14.92
N LEU A 163 -9.32 2.35 -15.10
CA LEU A 163 -8.45 3.49 -14.79
C LEU A 163 -8.88 4.75 -15.59
N GLU A 164 -9.19 4.59 -16.86
CA GLU A 164 -9.68 5.71 -17.68
C GLU A 164 -10.98 6.34 -17.11
N ARG A 165 -11.89 5.52 -16.60
CA ARG A 165 -13.14 5.99 -15.96
C ARG A 165 -12.90 6.78 -14.67
N THR A 166 -11.81 6.49 -13.96
CA THR A 166 -11.43 7.25 -12.75
C THR A 166 -10.87 8.64 -13.05
N GLY A 167 -10.50 8.91 -14.30
CA GLY A 167 -9.77 10.11 -14.70
C GLY A 167 -8.30 10.12 -14.27
N LEU A 168 -7.80 9.05 -13.64
CA LEU A 168 -6.41 8.88 -13.25
C LEU A 168 -5.55 8.49 -14.46
N LYS A 169 -4.26 8.79 -14.37
CA LYS A 169 -3.28 8.50 -15.44
C LYS A 169 -2.19 7.61 -14.91
N PHE A 170 -1.92 6.54 -15.64
CA PHE A 170 -0.80 5.64 -15.42
C PHE A 170 -0.26 5.24 -16.79
N ARG A 171 0.94 5.73 -17.16
CA ARG A 171 1.51 5.55 -18.51
C ARG A 171 1.79 4.08 -18.84
N HIS A 172 2.12 3.30 -17.82
CA HIS A 172 2.37 1.86 -17.94
C HIS A 172 1.10 1.01 -17.76
N ALA A 173 -0.10 1.61 -17.69
CA ALA A 173 -1.35 0.86 -17.61
C ALA A 173 -1.47 -0.13 -18.77
N GLY A 174 -1.89 -1.36 -18.46
CA GLY A 174 -1.98 -2.47 -19.43
C GLY A 174 -0.64 -3.16 -19.73
N GLN A 175 0.50 -2.53 -19.46
CA GLN A 175 1.84 -3.13 -19.59
C GLN A 175 2.33 -3.67 -18.26
N PHE A 176 2.28 -2.85 -17.20
CA PHE A 176 2.68 -3.25 -15.86
C PHE A 176 1.66 -4.20 -15.24
N LYS A 177 2.05 -5.46 -15.06
CA LYS A 177 1.22 -6.52 -14.49
C LYS A 177 1.98 -7.17 -13.34
N PRO A 178 1.77 -6.71 -12.10
CA PRO A 178 2.40 -7.33 -10.94
C PRO A 178 2.14 -8.84 -10.90
N LYS A 179 3.16 -9.62 -10.61
CA LYS A 179 3.07 -11.08 -10.46
C LYS A 179 2.32 -11.48 -9.19
N ALA A 180 2.40 -10.62 -8.16
CA ALA A 180 1.63 -10.78 -6.93
C ALA A 180 1.40 -9.42 -6.25
N LEU A 181 0.30 -9.35 -5.51
CA LEU A 181 -0.02 -8.25 -4.60
C LEU A 181 0.04 -8.75 -3.15
N VAL A 182 0.41 -7.87 -2.23
CA VAL A 182 0.41 -8.17 -0.79
C VAL A 182 -0.38 -7.08 -0.07
N ASP A 183 -1.56 -7.44 0.36
CA ASP A 183 -2.43 -6.58 1.17
C ASP A 183 -2.21 -6.84 2.66
N ILE A 184 -1.68 -5.86 3.37
CA ILE A 184 -1.39 -5.96 4.80
C ILE A 184 -2.41 -5.14 5.58
N CYS A 185 -3.46 -5.77 6.07
CA CYS A 185 -4.51 -5.09 6.86
C CYS A 185 -5.08 -3.86 6.13
N GLY A 186 -5.34 -3.95 4.83
CA GLY A 186 -5.72 -2.82 4.00
C GLY A 186 -7.05 -2.17 4.37
N CYS A 187 -7.16 -0.89 4.05
CA CYS A 187 -8.38 -0.09 4.10
C CYS A 187 -8.87 0.08 2.65
N ILE A 188 -9.72 -0.80 2.15
CA ILE A 188 -9.91 -0.99 0.71
C ILE A 188 -11.13 -0.24 0.16
N ASP A 189 -12.28 -0.45 0.74
CA ASP A 189 -13.54 0.03 0.18
C ASP A 189 -14.10 1.24 0.94
N MET A 190 -14.27 2.36 0.24
CA MET A 190 -14.71 3.62 0.85
C MET A 190 -16.13 3.55 1.40
N GLU A 191 -17.02 2.76 0.82
CA GLU A 191 -18.38 2.56 1.32
C GLU A 191 -18.34 1.76 2.62
N ARG A 192 -17.62 0.64 2.66
CA ARG A 192 -17.46 -0.19 3.85
C ARG A 192 -16.81 0.58 5.01
N LEU A 193 -15.80 1.40 4.71
CA LEU A 193 -15.13 2.24 5.72
C LEU A 193 -16.02 3.32 6.31
N LEU A 194 -17.05 3.77 5.57
CA LEU A 194 -18.04 4.75 6.03
C LEU A 194 -19.28 4.11 6.67
N ASP A 195 -19.44 2.79 6.58
CA ASP A 195 -20.56 2.07 7.17
C ASP A 195 -20.48 2.12 8.70
N GLU A 196 -21.58 2.57 9.34
CA GLU A 196 -21.69 2.69 10.79
C GLU A 196 -21.65 1.32 11.51
N ASN A 197 -22.05 0.26 10.83
CA ASN A 197 -22.06 -1.09 11.37
C ASN A 197 -20.76 -1.86 11.12
N LYS A 198 -19.86 -1.34 10.28
CA LYS A 198 -18.55 -1.92 9.96
C LYS A 198 -17.43 -0.96 10.40
N GLY A 199 -16.92 -0.15 9.48
CA GLY A 199 -15.75 0.69 9.68
C GLY A 199 -15.87 1.67 10.85
N GLN A 200 -17.01 2.34 10.97
CA GLN A 200 -17.19 3.38 12.00
C GLN A 200 -17.39 2.82 13.41
N SER A 201 -18.05 1.69 13.57
CA SER A 201 -18.28 1.09 14.88
C SER A 201 -16.99 0.49 15.45
N GLU A 202 -16.17 -0.11 14.60
CA GLU A 202 -14.95 -0.80 14.99
C GLU A 202 -13.76 0.18 15.15
N PHE A 203 -13.68 1.19 14.30
CA PHE A 203 -12.59 2.16 14.31
C PHE A 203 -13.11 3.60 14.13
N PRO A 204 -13.49 4.31 15.20
CA PRO A 204 -14.11 5.65 15.13
C PRO A 204 -13.29 6.71 14.40
N ASP A 205 -11.95 6.60 14.44
CA ASP A 205 -11.07 7.54 13.73
C ASP A 205 -11.17 7.43 12.21
N MET A 206 -11.71 6.30 11.69
CA MET A 206 -11.91 6.10 10.25
C MET A 206 -12.75 7.20 9.63
N LYS A 207 -13.75 7.72 10.35
CA LYS A 207 -14.53 8.90 9.94
C LYS A 207 -13.63 10.10 9.62
N MET A 208 -12.64 10.37 10.46
CA MET A 208 -11.69 11.48 10.25
C MET A 208 -10.79 11.20 9.05
N PHE A 209 -10.25 9.99 8.92
CA PHE A 209 -9.38 9.59 7.83
C PHE A 209 -10.07 9.73 6.48
N VAL A 210 -11.21 9.06 6.29
CA VAL A 210 -11.92 9.03 5.02
C VAL A 210 -12.44 10.43 4.64
N THR A 211 -13.04 11.18 5.59
CA THR A 211 -13.56 12.51 5.30
C THR A 211 -12.45 13.52 4.99
N THR A 212 -11.25 13.35 5.54
CA THR A 212 -10.08 14.18 5.22
C THR A 212 -9.51 13.80 3.85
N PHE A 213 -9.40 12.50 3.56
CA PHE A 213 -8.93 11.98 2.29
C PHE A 213 -9.84 12.38 1.11
N LEU A 214 -11.15 12.24 1.27
CA LEU A 214 -12.13 12.59 0.24
C LEU A 214 -12.45 14.11 0.15
N ASP A 215 -11.96 14.91 1.09
CA ASP A 215 -12.35 16.34 1.25
C ASP A 215 -13.88 16.56 1.33
N LYS A 216 -14.56 15.67 2.05
CA LYS A 216 -16.03 15.72 2.21
C LYS A 216 -16.40 15.72 3.68
N SER A 217 -17.54 16.29 4.04
CA SER A 217 -18.15 15.97 5.34
C SER A 217 -18.58 14.52 5.37
N TYR A 218 -18.92 14.00 6.55
CA TYR A 218 -19.33 12.60 6.68
C TYR A 218 -20.57 12.29 5.84
N GLU A 219 -21.58 13.14 5.90
CA GLU A 219 -22.81 12.94 5.14
C GLU A 219 -22.59 13.11 3.61
N GLU A 220 -21.77 14.09 3.21
CA GLU A 220 -21.37 14.24 1.81
C GLU A 220 -20.59 13.01 1.32
N ALA A 221 -19.67 12.44 2.11
CA ALA A 221 -18.91 11.27 1.74
C ALA A 221 -19.83 10.04 1.59
N LYS A 222 -20.72 9.80 2.56
CA LYS A 222 -21.71 8.68 2.49
C LYS A 222 -22.59 8.78 1.25
N ALA A 223 -23.06 9.97 0.90
CA ALA A 223 -23.88 10.18 -0.29
C ALA A 223 -23.05 10.02 -1.58
N TRP A 224 -21.82 10.52 -1.58
CA TRP A 224 -20.98 10.51 -2.77
C TRP A 224 -20.50 9.10 -3.14
N VAL A 225 -20.12 8.24 -2.19
CA VAL A 225 -19.69 6.86 -2.48
C VAL A 225 -20.81 6.01 -3.10
N GLN A 226 -22.07 6.44 -3.03
CA GLN A 226 -23.19 5.79 -3.69
C GLN A 226 -23.35 6.20 -5.16
N THR A 227 -22.71 7.28 -5.60
CA THR A 227 -22.73 7.73 -6.99
C THR A 227 -21.78 6.90 -7.86
N ASP A 228 -21.99 6.92 -9.17
CA ASP A 228 -21.09 6.21 -10.11
C ASP A 228 -19.65 6.74 -10.04
N GLU A 229 -19.47 8.05 -9.85
CA GLU A 229 -18.16 8.67 -9.62
C GLU A 229 -17.54 8.21 -8.28
N GLY A 230 -18.32 8.22 -7.21
CA GLY A 230 -17.84 7.83 -5.88
C GLY A 230 -17.44 6.38 -5.75
N LYS A 231 -18.13 5.49 -6.45
CA LYS A 231 -17.76 4.06 -6.53
C LYS A 231 -16.40 3.82 -7.16
N LEU A 232 -15.97 4.70 -8.06
CA LEU A 232 -14.64 4.62 -8.67
C LEU A 232 -13.50 4.98 -7.69
N ALA A 233 -13.81 5.52 -6.52
CA ALA A 233 -12.82 5.74 -5.47
C ALA A 233 -12.40 4.44 -4.77
N SER A 234 -13.16 3.38 -4.87
CA SER A 234 -12.75 2.05 -4.40
C SER A 234 -12.16 1.23 -5.53
N PRO A 235 -11.09 0.45 -5.30
CA PRO A 235 -10.57 -0.49 -6.27
C PRO A 235 -11.60 -1.60 -6.54
N VAL A 236 -11.48 -2.26 -7.68
CA VAL A 236 -12.34 -3.36 -8.09
C VAL A 236 -11.54 -4.64 -8.28
N ILE A 237 -12.07 -5.74 -7.79
CA ILE A 237 -11.52 -7.08 -7.98
C ILE A 237 -12.37 -7.83 -8.99
N GLY A 238 -11.75 -8.42 -9.99
CA GLY A 238 -12.43 -9.17 -11.04
C GLY A 238 -11.53 -10.22 -11.67
N SER A 239 -12.06 -10.92 -12.68
CA SER A 239 -11.28 -11.92 -13.42
C SER A 239 -10.04 -11.28 -14.06
N GLY A 240 -8.87 -11.88 -13.83
CA GLY A 240 -7.59 -11.34 -14.29
C GLY A 240 -6.89 -10.39 -13.30
N PHE A 241 -7.49 -10.16 -12.13
CA PHE A 241 -6.80 -9.47 -11.03
C PHE A 241 -5.55 -10.27 -10.61
N PRO A 242 -4.44 -9.60 -10.24
CA PRO A 242 -3.21 -10.30 -9.88
C PRO A 242 -3.38 -11.23 -8.67
N PRO A 243 -2.62 -12.35 -8.58
CA PRO A 243 -2.56 -13.17 -7.39
C PRO A 243 -2.30 -12.33 -6.14
N THR A 244 -3.08 -12.54 -5.07
CA THR A 244 -3.07 -11.64 -3.91
C THR A 244 -2.88 -12.38 -2.60
N PHE A 245 -1.90 -11.96 -1.81
CA PHE A 245 -1.69 -12.42 -0.44
C PHE A 245 -2.33 -11.45 0.55
N VAL A 246 -3.27 -11.96 1.36
CA VAL A 246 -4.04 -11.14 2.30
C VAL A 246 -3.57 -11.40 3.74
N ILE A 247 -3.14 -10.35 4.42
CA ILE A 247 -2.66 -10.42 5.81
C ILE A 247 -3.63 -9.68 6.72
N TRP A 248 -4.12 -10.36 7.77
CA TRP A 248 -5.00 -9.76 8.75
C TRP A 248 -4.74 -10.27 10.17
N ALA A 249 -5.35 -9.63 11.15
CA ALA A 249 -5.17 -9.99 12.55
C ALA A 249 -6.49 -9.98 13.33
N THR A 250 -6.58 -10.87 14.34
CA THR A 250 -7.81 -11.08 15.11
C THR A 250 -8.24 -9.86 15.92
N ARG A 251 -7.31 -9.00 16.30
CA ARG A 251 -7.55 -7.78 17.08
C ARG A 251 -7.54 -6.52 16.20
N ASP A 252 -7.33 -6.68 14.89
CA ASP A 252 -7.44 -5.57 13.97
C ASP A 252 -8.92 -5.19 13.82
N LYS A 253 -9.20 -3.93 14.03
CA LYS A 253 -10.55 -3.38 13.91
C LYS A 253 -11.01 -3.26 12.45
N LEU A 254 -10.06 -3.32 11.51
CA LEU A 254 -10.33 -3.29 10.06
C LEU A 254 -10.34 -4.68 9.42
N ARG A 255 -10.30 -5.76 10.19
CA ARG A 255 -10.28 -7.14 9.67
C ARG A 255 -11.45 -7.50 8.76
N PHE A 256 -12.58 -6.78 8.86
CA PHE A 256 -13.72 -6.98 7.97
C PHE A 256 -13.36 -6.67 6.50
N GLU A 257 -12.46 -5.72 6.23
CA GLU A 257 -11.97 -5.44 4.87
C GLU A 257 -11.29 -6.69 4.28
N ALA A 258 -10.41 -7.35 5.05
CA ALA A 258 -9.76 -8.58 4.60
C ALA A 258 -10.76 -9.70 4.29
N PHE A 259 -11.85 -9.82 5.06
CA PHE A 259 -12.88 -10.84 4.81
C PHE A 259 -13.63 -10.57 3.50
N ASP A 260 -14.03 -9.32 3.28
CA ASP A 260 -14.73 -8.92 2.06
C ASP A 260 -13.78 -9.08 0.83
N VAL A 261 -12.51 -8.67 0.93
CA VAL A 261 -11.49 -8.87 -0.13
C VAL A 261 -11.29 -10.36 -0.46
N ILE A 262 -11.19 -11.23 0.54
CA ILE A 262 -11.03 -12.68 0.33
C ILE A 262 -12.24 -13.26 -0.43
N GLU A 263 -13.45 -12.86 -0.08
CA GLU A 263 -14.66 -13.31 -0.80
C GLU A 263 -14.73 -12.76 -2.23
N GLU A 264 -14.30 -11.53 -2.46
CA GLU A 264 -14.20 -10.93 -3.81
C GLU A 264 -13.15 -11.66 -4.66
N LEU A 265 -11.95 -11.93 -4.14
CA LEU A 265 -10.91 -12.70 -4.83
C LEU A 265 -11.40 -14.11 -5.21
N LYS A 266 -12.05 -14.78 -4.27
CA LYS A 266 -12.63 -16.09 -4.47
C LYS A 266 -13.74 -16.10 -5.54
N ALA A 267 -14.64 -15.11 -5.48
CA ALA A 267 -15.72 -14.97 -6.48
C ALA A 267 -15.17 -14.69 -7.88
N ALA A 268 -14.07 -13.95 -7.98
CA ALA A 268 -13.39 -13.64 -9.23
C ALA A 268 -12.48 -14.77 -9.76
N GLY A 269 -12.29 -15.85 -8.99
CA GLY A 269 -11.37 -16.94 -9.35
C GLY A 269 -9.89 -16.55 -9.35
N VAL A 270 -9.53 -15.52 -8.58
CA VAL A 270 -8.16 -15.03 -8.44
C VAL A 270 -7.38 -15.93 -7.47
N PRO A 271 -6.16 -16.35 -7.80
CA PRO A 271 -5.31 -17.06 -6.85
C PRO A 271 -5.01 -16.18 -5.62
N TYR A 272 -5.24 -16.70 -4.44
CA TYR A 272 -4.94 -15.99 -3.20
C TYR A 272 -4.47 -16.95 -2.10
N ASP A 273 -3.78 -16.41 -1.12
CA ASP A 273 -3.51 -17.07 0.16
C ASP A 273 -3.60 -16.05 1.30
N VAL A 274 -3.66 -16.55 2.52
CA VAL A 274 -4.01 -15.74 3.69
C VAL A 274 -3.09 -16.04 4.86
N HIS A 275 -2.57 -14.98 5.50
CA HIS A 275 -1.90 -15.11 6.78
C HIS A 275 -2.66 -14.38 7.89
N LYS A 276 -3.06 -15.13 8.91
CA LYS A 276 -3.81 -14.63 10.07
C LYS A 276 -2.94 -14.60 11.31
N CYS A 277 -2.84 -13.47 11.98
CA CYS A 277 -2.25 -13.39 13.33
C CYS A 277 -3.30 -13.34 14.42
N GLY A 278 -3.08 -14.13 15.47
CA GLY A 278 -3.86 -14.10 16.71
C GLY A 278 -3.07 -13.57 17.90
N GLY A 279 -3.71 -13.58 19.09
CA GLY A 279 -3.09 -13.22 20.35
C GLY A 279 -2.81 -11.72 20.54
N LEU A 280 -1.88 -11.39 21.42
CA LEU A 280 -1.60 -10.00 21.82
C LEU A 280 -0.95 -9.16 20.72
N ILE A 281 -0.19 -9.78 19.82
CA ILE A 281 0.54 -9.12 18.74
C ILE A 281 -0.39 -8.83 17.57
N GLY A 282 -1.47 -9.59 17.41
CA GLY A 282 -2.40 -9.51 16.28
C GLY A 282 -3.23 -8.22 16.23
N ASN A 283 -2.58 -7.07 16.18
CA ASN A 283 -3.17 -5.75 15.99
C ASN A 283 -3.00 -5.25 14.55
N HIS A 284 -3.50 -4.05 14.26
CA HIS A 284 -3.39 -3.43 12.94
C HIS A 284 -1.92 -3.31 12.48
N ALA A 285 -1.64 -3.64 11.22
CA ALA A 285 -0.32 -3.57 10.56
C ALA A 285 0.83 -4.32 11.29
N TRP A 286 0.54 -5.28 12.14
CA TRP A 286 1.52 -6.05 12.91
C TRP A 286 2.62 -6.71 12.07
N ALA A 287 2.31 -7.11 10.83
CA ALA A 287 3.21 -7.85 9.95
C ALA A 287 4.46 -7.06 9.53
N ILE A 288 4.41 -5.70 9.58
CA ILE A 288 5.59 -4.88 9.28
C ILE A 288 6.62 -4.88 10.43
N ALA A 289 6.24 -5.33 11.61
CA ALA A 289 7.11 -5.41 12.78
C ALA A 289 8.01 -6.66 12.76
N THR A 290 8.82 -6.84 11.72
CA THR A 290 9.65 -8.03 11.49
C THR A 290 10.76 -8.27 12.53
N ILE A 291 10.75 -7.49 13.61
CA ILE A 291 11.56 -7.72 14.81
C ILE A 291 10.98 -8.80 15.73
N VAL A 292 9.71 -9.18 15.53
CA VAL A 292 9.02 -10.21 16.31
C VAL A 292 8.78 -11.46 15.45
N LYS A 293 8.87 -12.63 16.10
CA LYS A 293 8.79 -13.92 15.41
C LYS A 293 7.52 -14.10 14.56
N PRO A 294 6.30 -13.78 15.02
CA PRO A 294 5.11 -13.93 14.19
C PRO A 294 5.16 -13.10 12.88
N ALA A 295 5.74 -11.89 12.93
CA ALA A 295 5.88 -11.07 11.72
C ALA A 295 6.95 -11.64 10.77
N GLN A 296 7.99 -12.29 11.31
CA GLN A 296 8.97 -13.03 10.49
C GLN A 296 8.34 -14.24 9.81
N GLU A 297 7.55 -15.03 10.54
CA GLU A 297 6.79 -16.17 9.99
C GLU A 297 5.81 -15.72 8.91
N CYS A 298 5.14 -14.60 9.11
CA CYS A 298 4.27 -13.99 8.10
C CYS A 298 5.06 -13.57 6.85
N LEU A 299 6.22 -12.94 7.03
CA LEU A 299 7.09 -12.55 5.92
C LEU A 299 7.56 -13.77 5.11
N GLU A 300 7.96 -14.86 5.77
CA GLU A 300 8.34 -16.09 5.07
C GLU A 300 7.17 -16.72 4.32
N HIS A 301 5.97 -16.78 4.92
CA HIS A 301 4.76 -17.26 4.23
C HIS A 301 4.40 -16.35 3.02
N THR A 302 4.52 -15.04 3.18
CA THR A 302 4.32 -14.10 2.05
C THR A 302 5.33 -14.36 0.93
N TRP A 303 6.59 -14.59 1.29
CA TRP A 303 7.66 -14.95 0.36
C TRP A 303 7.34 -16.25 -0.38
N GLU A 304 7.01 -17.32 0.34
CA GLU A 304 6.65 -18.64 -0.23
C GLU A 304 5.49 -18.52 -1.22
N PHE A 305 4.48 -17.70 -0.92
CA PHE A 305 3.38 -17.42 -1.83
C PHE A 305 3.85 -16.79 -3.15
N THR A 306 4.86 -15.91 -3.11
CA THR A 306 5.32 -15.21 -4.32
C THR A 306 6.20 -16.05 -5.24
N LEU A 307 6.90 -17.07 -4.71
CA LEU A 307 7.87 -17.88 -5.46
C LEU A 307 7.33 -18.48 -6.77
N PRO A 308 6.14 -19.13 -6.80
CA PRO A 308 5.61 -19.73 -8.02
C PRO A 308 5.38 -18.74 -9.16
N TYR A 309 5.26 -17.45 -8.83
CA TYR A 309 5.03 -16.37 -9.81
C TYR A 309 6.32 -15.72 -10.31
N LEU A 310 7.46 -16.07 -9.74
CA LEU A 310 8.79 -15.52 -10.04
C LEU A 310 9.82 -16.61 -10.39
N PRO A 311 9.50 -17.61 -11.23
CA PRO A 311 10.34 -18.81 -11.46
C PRO A 311 11.67 -18.47 -12.14
N GLU A 312 11.83 -17.29 -12.72
CA GLU A 312 13.07 -16.86 -13.38
C GLU A 312 14.15 -16.43 -12.38
N TYR A 313 13.77 -16.20 -11.12
CA TYR A 313 14.65 -15.65 -10.08
C TYR A 313 14.88 -16.58 -8.89
N PHE A 314 13.98 -17.56 -8.65
CA PHE A 314 13.99 -18.40 -7.46
C PHE A 314 13.66 -19.87 -7.73
#